data_bb5eecbc66edb4f6c91f47e82540f157
#
_entry.id   bb5eecbc66edb4f6c91f47e82540f157
#
_cell.length_a   1.000
_cell.length_b   1.000
_cell.length_c   1.000
_cell.angle_alpha   90.00
_cell.angle_beta   90.00
_cell.angle_gamma   90.00
#
_symmetry.space_group_name_H-M   'P 1'
#
loop_
_entity.id
_entity.type
_entity.pdbx_description
1 polymer ?
#
loop_
_entity_poly.entity_id
_entity_poly.type
_entity_poly.pdbx_seq_one_letter_code
_entity_poly.pdbx_strand_id
1 'polypeptide(L)'
;MTNRRQFLKRLAAACAATAGAGAWSDLQRTALAASLATASPKAAGEDYRALVCIFLFGGNDGNNMVVPTGDSEYLQYATGRTPALALDRASLLPLSVSNTPGRTFGLHPSMARFQGLFNQGRAAIVANAGPLRAPTTREQFRARSVPIPPDLYSH
;
A
#
# COMPACT_ATOMS: atom_id res chain seq x y z
N MET A 1 -21.72 -32.38 7.12
CA MET A 1 -20.75 -31.42 7.71
C MET A 1 -19.40 -32.12 7.84
N THR A 2 -18.46 -31.83 6.98
CA THR A 2 -17.09 -32.40 7.03
C THR A 2 -16.30 -31.70 8.13
N ASN A 3 -15.91 -32.47 9.14
CA ASN A 3 -15.17 -31.98 10.30
C ASN A 3 -13.74 -31.53 9.86
N ARG A 4 -13.22 -30.41 10.39
CA ARG A 4 -11.88 -29.88 10.11
C ARG A 4 -10.76 -30.95 10.11
N ARG A 5 -10.87 -31.93 11.00
CA ARG A 5 -9.95 -33.06 11.07
C ARG A 5 -9.99 -33.99 9.85
N GLN A 6 -11.17 -34.20 9.27
CA GLN A 6 -11.32 -34.99 8.05
C GLN A 6 -10.79 -34.27 6.82
N PHE A 7 -10.95 -32.96 6.76
CA PHE A 7 -10.37 -32.12 5.71
C PHE A 7 -8.84 -32.18 5.73
N LEU A 8 -8.21 -31.98 6.88
CA LEU A 8 -6.75 -32.08 7.03
C LEU A 8 -6.19 -33.46 6.71
N LYS A 9 -6.90 -34.54 7.07
CA LYS A 9 -6.50 -35.93 6.73
C LYS A 9 -6.58 -36.17 5.20
N ARG A 10 -7.58 -35.63 4.51
CA ARG A 10 -7.72 -35.77 3.06
C ARG A 10 -6.66 -34.93 2.32
N LEU A 11 -6.32 -33.73 2.84
CA LEU A 11 -5.26 -32.90 2.30
C LEU A 11 -3.88 -33.56 2.44
N ALA A 12 -3.58 -34.14 3.61
CA ALA A 12 -2.34 -34.88 3.86
C ALA A 12 -2.23 -36.13 2.98
N ALA A 13 -3.32 -36.88 2.74
CA ALA A 13 -3.36 -38.02 1.86
C ALA A 13 -3.15 -37.63 0.37
N ALA A 14 -3.65 -36.50 -0.08
CA ALA A 14 -3.42 -35.98 -1.44
C ALA A 14 -1.95 -35.56 -1.66
N CYS A 15 -1.31 -34.98 -0.63
CA CYS A 15 0.11 -34.60 -0.71
C CYS A 15 1.06 -35.81 -0.69
N ALA A 16 0.67 -36.94 -0.05
CA ALA A 16 1.48 -38.14 0.01
C ALA A 16 1.48 -38.95 -1.31
N ALA A 17 0.47 -38.77 -2.16
CA ALA A 17 0.34 -39.53 -3.40
C ALA A 17 1.18 -38.98 -4.57
N THR A 18 1.85 -37.81 -4.42
CA THR A 18 2.59 -37.11 -5.49
C THR A 18 4.09 -36.97 -5.22
N ALA A 19 4.69 -37.90 -4.47
CA ALA A 19 6.13 -37.94 -4.21
C ALA A 19 6.92 -38.46 -5.43
N GLY A 20 6.90 -37.68 -6.53
CA GLY A 20 7.76 -37.84 -7.69
C GLY A 20 8.60 -36.57 -7.87
N ALA A 21 9.93 -36.74 -7.90
CA ALA A 21 10.88 -35.63 -7.99
C ALA A 21 10.66 -34.79 -9.26
N GLY A 22 10.47 -33.50 -9.12
CA GLY A 22 10.46 -32.52 -10.22
C GLY A 22 9.30 -31.53 -10.25
N ALA A 23 8.21 -31.74 -9.48
CA ALA A 23 6.98 -30.95 -9.59
C ALA A 23 6.69 -30.04 -8.39
N TRP A 24 7.67 -29.77 -7.52
CA TRP A 24 7.43 -29.03 -6.26
C TRP A 24 7.01 -27.58 -6.48
N SER A 25 7.51 -26.91 -7.54
CA SER A 25 7.17 -25.52 -7.83
C SER A 25 5.74 -25.35 -8.37
N ASP A 26 5.30 -26.29 -9.18
CA ASP A 26 3.95 -26.25 -9.76
C ASP A 26 2.90 -26.75 -8.76
N LEU A 27 3.28 -27.67 -7.87
CA LEU A 27 2.41 -28.13 -6.79
C LEU A 27 2.12 -27.03 -5.75
N GLN A 28 3.11 -26.19 -5.44
CA GLN A 28 2.91 -25.05 -4.55
C GLN A 28 1.99 -24.00 -5.18
N ARG A 29 2.13 -23.74 -6.47
CA ARG A 29 1.26 -22.82 -7.20
C ARG A 29 -0.17 -23.34 -7.33
N THR A 30 -0.33 -24.61 -7.62
CA THR A 30 -1.65 -25.23 -7.71
C THR A 30 -2.31 -25.40 -6.34
N ALA A 31 -1.56 -25.71 -5.29
CA ALA A 31 -2.08 -25.77 -3.93
C ALA A 31 -2.53 -24.38 -3.43
N LEU A 32 -1.80 -23.32 -3.76
CA LEU A 32 -2.20 -21.95 -3.44
C LEU A 32 -3.46 -21.54 -4.24
N ALA A 33 -3.50 -21.84 -5.53
CA ALA A 33 -4.69 -21.59 -6.36
C ALA A 33 -5.90 -22.41 -5.89
N ALA A 34 -5.73 -23.67 -5.48
CA ALA A 34 -6.78 -24.51 -4.95
C ALA A 34 -7.28 -24.02 -3.57
N SER A 35 -6.40 -23.50 -2.71
CA SER A 35 -6.80 -22.91 -1.43
C SER A 35 -7.60 -21.62 -1.61
N LEU A 36 -7.33 -20.86 -2.65
CA LEU A 36 -8.10 -19.67 -3.03
C LEU A 36 -9.44 -20.06 -3.68
N ALA A 37 -9.48 -21.15 -4.44
CA ALA A 37 -10.69 -21.63 -5.12
C ALA A 37 -11.65 -22.39 -4.17
N THR A 38 -11.14 -22.99 -3.09
CA THR A 38 -11.95 -23.70 -2.07
C THR A 38 -12.38 -22.81 -0.91
N ALA A 39 -12.15 -21.49 -0.98
CA ALA A 39 -12.90 -20.57 -0.16
C ALA A 39 -14.37 -20.75 -0.53
N SER A 40 -15.05 -21.66 0.18
CA SER A 40 -16.49 -21.93 0.00
C SER A 40 -17.23 -20.60 -0.08
N PRO A 41 -18.14 -20.42 -1.05
CA PRO A 41 -19.00 -19.23 -1.00
C PRO A 41 -19.69 -19.25 0.35
N LYS A 42 -19.38 -18.25 1.16
CA LYS A 42 -20.01 -18.04 2.45
C LYS A 42 -21.52 -17.97 2.19
N ALA A 43 -22.29 -18.68 3.02
CA ALA A 43 -23.74 -18.70 2.91
C ALA A 43 -24.29 -17.27 2.75
N ALA A 44 -25.26 -17.09 1.85
CA ALA A 44 -25.91 -15.81 1.63
C ALA A 44 -26.43 -15.26 2.96
N GLY A 45 -25.79 -14.19 3.46
CA GLY A 45 -26.11 -13.57 4.76
C GLY A 45 -24.90 -13.27 5.65
N GLU A 46 -23.69 -13.80 5.35
CA GLU A 46 -22.49 -13.40 6.07
C GLU A 46 -21.76 -12.27 5.32
N ASP A 47 -21.54 -11.16 6.04
CA ASP A 47 -20.80 -9.99 5.54
C ASP A 47 -19.35 -10.38 5.19
N TYR A 48 -19.07 -10.57 3.90
CA TYR A 48 -17.72 -10.88 3.42
C TYR A 48 -16.84 -9.64 3.47
N ARG A 49 -15.77 -9.72 4.27
CA ARG A 49 -14.76 -8.64 4.37
C ARG A 49 -13.43 -9.15 3.85
N ALA A 50 -12.85 -8.42 2.93
CA ALA A 50 -11.52 -8.69 2.39
C ALA A 50 -10.61 -7.50 2.60
N LEU A 51 -9.35 -7.77 2.98
CA LEU A 51 -8.27 -6.79 2.95
C LEU A 51 -7.42 -7.07 1.71
N VAL A 52 -7.32 -6.08 0.84
CA VAL A 52 -6.46 -6.14 -0.35
C VAL A 52 -5.28 -5.19 -0.15
N CYS A 53 -4.06 -5.73 -0.14
CA CYS A 53 -2.84 -4.94 -0.10
C CYS A 53 -2.30 -4.76 -1.52
N ILE A 54 -2.13 -3.51 -1.96
CA ILE A 54 -1.48 -3.17 -3.22
C ILE A 54 -0.10 -2.62 -2.89
N PHE A 55 0.93 -3.38 -3.20
CA PHE A 55 2.32 -2.97 -3.00
C PHE A 55 2.90 -2.43 -4.30
N LEU A 56 3.41 -1.19 -4.27
CA LEU A 56 4.04 -0.54 -5.42
C LEU A 56 5.52 -0.89 -5.43
N PHE A 57 5.82 -2.08 -5.96
CA PHE A 57 7.18 -2.56 -6.12
C PHE A 57 7.94 -1.69 -7.14
N GLY A 58 9.15 -1.26 -6.79
CA GLY A 58 9.93 -0.36 -7.64
C GLY A 58 9.79 1.12 -7.27
N GLY A 59 8.96 1.42 -6.27
CA GLY A 59 8.85 2.75 -5.69
C GLY A 59 7.62 3.53 -6.14
N ASN A 60 7.41 4.64 -5.47
CA ASN A 60 6.32 5.57 -5.71
C ASN A 60 6.78 6.99 -5.39
N ASP A 61 6.46 7.95 -6.24
CA ASP A 61 6.69 9.37 -5.95
C ASP A 61 5.61 9.92 -4.99
N GLY A 62 5.76 9.61 -3.71
CA GLY A 62 4.82 10.04 -2.67
C GLY A 62 4.69 11.56 -2.56
N ASN A 63 5.74 12.33 -2.91
CA ASN A 63 5.71 13.78 -2.85
C ASN A 63 4.81 14.41 -3.93
N ASN A 64 4.54 13.70 -5.01
CA ASN A 64 3.63 14.12 -6.07
C ASN A 64 2.23 13.49 -5.95
N MET A 65 2.03 12.53 -5.04
CA MET A 65 0.70 11.99 -4.80
C MET A 65 -0.21 12.97 -4.07
N VAL A 66 0.29 13.55 -2.98
CA VAL A 66 -0.44 14.51 -2.14
C VAL A 66 0.42 15.76 -1.98
N VAL A 67 -0.06 16.86 -2.51
CA VAL A 67 0.68 18.13 -2.57
C VAL A 67 -0.04 19.16 -1.71
N PRO A 68 0.67 19.89 -0.83
CA PRO A 68 0.09 21.01 -0.12
C PRO A 68 -0.26 22.14 -1.10
N THR A 69 -1.42 22.77 -0.94
CA THR A 69 -1.91 23.81 -1.85
C THR A 69 -1.98 25.20 -1.21
N GLY A 70 -1.65 25.33 0.08
CA GLY A 70 -1.45 26.62 0.74
C GLY A 70 -0.27 27.39 0.10
N ASP A 71 -0.33 28.72 0.07
CA ASP A 71 0.65 29.53 -0.71
C ASP A 71 2.10 29.28 -0.32
N SER A 72 2.42 29.38 0.95
CA SER A 72 3.79 29.16 1.45
C SER A 72 4.24 27.69 1.34
N GLU A 73 3.33 26.76 1.59
CA GLU A 73 3.62 25.33 1.57
C GLU A 73 3.79 24.82 0.15
N TYR A 74 2.95 25.30 -0.78
CA TYR A 74 3.11 24.98 -2.19
C TYR A 74 4.43 25.54 -2.75
N LEU A 75 4.82 26.75 -2.36
CA LEU A 75 6.10 27.32 -2.77
C LEU A 75 7.28 26.48 -2.29
N GLN A 76 7.25 25.99 -1.04
CA GLN A 76 8.27 25.09 -0.51
C GLN A 76 8.33 23.76 -1.29
N TYR A 77 7.16 23.19 -1.60
CA TYR A 77 7.07 22.00 -2.43
C TYR A 77 7.67 22.25 -3.82
N ALA A 78 7.24 23.30 -4.52
CA ALA A 78 7.68 23.59 -5.87
C ALA A 78 9.19 23.88 -5.94
N THR A 79 9.73 24.61 -4.94
CA THR A 79 11.17 24.88 -4.83
C THR A 79 11.95 23.59 -4.60
N GLY A 80 11.48 22.73 -3.69
CA GLY A 80 12.15 21.46 -3.37
C GLY A 80 12.12 20.44 -4.51
N ARG A 81 11.05 20.45 -5.31
CA ARG A 81 10.86 19.52 -6.45
C ARG A 81 11.51 20.02 -7.74
N THR A 82 11.83 21.27 -7.82
CA THR A 82 12.24 21.99 -9.04
C THR A 82 11.13 22.06 -10.12
N PRO A 83 11.21 22.98 -11.09
CA PRO A 83 10.20 23.12 -12.14
C PRO A 83 9.99 21.87 -13.01
N ALA A 84 10.99 21.00 -13.08
CA ALA A 84 10.92 19.79 -13.89
C ALA A 84 9.99 18.70 -13.30
N LEU A 85 9.83 18.70 -11.98
CA LEU A 85 9.08 17.65 -11.26
C LEU A 85 7.88 18.17 -10.47
N ALA A 86 7.83 19.46 -10.21
CA ALA A 86 6.69 20.06 -9.51
C ALA A 86 5.44 20.02 -10.39
N LEU A 87 4.34 19.58 -9.82
CA LEU A 87 3.04 19.62 -10.48
C LEU A 87 2.47 21.05 -10.42
N ASP A 88 1.86 21.52 -11.49
CA ASP A 88 1.16 22.79 -11.48
C ASP A 88 0.00 22.76 -10.46
N ARG A 89 -0.06 23.77 -9.61
CA ARG A 89 -1.08 23.91 -8.56
C ARG A 89 -2.50 23.88 -9.12
N ALA A 90 -2.72 24.47 -10.28
CA ALA A 90 -4.03 24.53 -10.92
C ALA A 90 -4.50 23.14 -11.42
N SER A 91 -3.58 22.21 -11.66
CA SER A 91 -3.91 20.85 -12.10
C SER A 91 -4.26 19.91 -10.96
N LEU A 92 -3.94 20.27 -9.72
CA LEU A 92 -4.15 19.40 -8.55
C LEU A 92 -5.64 19.23 -8.24
N LEU A 93 -6.02 18.04 -7.85
CA LEU A 93 -7.39 17.69 -7.46
C LEU A 93 -7.62 18.02 -5.98
N PRO A 94 -8.48 18.98 -5.62
CA PRO A 94 -8.62 19.42 -4.23
C PRO A 94 -9.19 18.32 -3.31
N LEU A 95 -8.65 18.24 -2.09
CA LEU A 95 -9.08 17.32 -1.06
C LEU A 95 -9.90 18.05 0.02
N SER A 96 -11.01 17.46 0.43
CA SER A 96 -11.81 17.91 1.57
C SER A 96 -11.23 17.33 2.87
N VAL A 97 -10.27 18.04 3.48
CA VAL A 97 -9.57 17.59 4.69
C VAL A 97 -10.19 18.25 5.91
N SER A 98 -10.53 17.45 6.94
CA SER A 98 -11.18 17.94 8.17
C SER A 98 -10.25 17.99 9.39
N ASN A 99 -9.16 17.24 9.39
CA ASN A 99 -8.28 17.03 10.54
C ASN A 99 -7.00 17.89 10.52
N THR A 100 -6.85 18.79 9.57
CA THR A 100 -5.70 19.70 9.45
C THR A 100 -6.18 21.15 9.28
N PRO A 101 -6.62 21.82 10.35
CA PRO A 101 -7.15 23.17 10.26
C PRO A 101 -6.17 24.14 9.59
N GLY A 102 -6.67 24.94 8.67
CA GLY A 102 -5.89 25.95 7.95
C GLY A 102 -4.93 25.42 6.88
N ARG A 103 -4.87 24.10 6.63
CA ARG A 103 -4.06 23.51 5.59
C ARG A 103 -4.92 22.92 4.48
N THR A 104 -4.52 23.12 3.26
CA THR A 104 -5.19 22.59 2.08
C THR A 104 -4.25 21.70 1.28
N PHE A 105 -4.83 20.66 0.66
CA PHE A 105 -4.08 19.66 -0.09
C PHE A 105 -4.79 19.34 -1.40
N GLY A 106 -4.02 18.92 -2.38
CA GLY A 106 -4.51 18.40 -3.63
C GLY A 106 -3.83 17.06 -3.98
N LEU A 107 -4.55 16.23 -4.70
CA LEU A 107 -4.02 14.98 -5.26
C LEU A 107 -3.46 15.19 -6.65
N HIS A 108 -2.57 14.28 -7.05
CA HIS A 108 -2.10 14.16 -8.42
C HIS A 108 -3.29 14.11 -9.41
N PRO A 109 -3.22 14.79 -10.56
CA PRO A 109 -4.32 14.88 -11.54
C PRO A 109 -4.86 13.51 -12.00
N SER A 110 -4.02 12.49 -12.06
CA SER A 110 -4.43 11.13 -12.46
C SER A 110 -5.25 10.38 -11.40
N MET A 111 -5.43 10.94 -10.20
CA MET A 111 -6.07 10.25 -9.06
C MET A 111 -7.53 10.67 -8.83
N ALA A 112 -8.26 11.07 -9.87
CA ALA A 112 -9.63 11.57 -9.75
C ALA A 112 -10.60 10.58 -9.07
N ARG A 113 -10.45 9.27 -9.35
CA ARG A 113 -11.29 8.25 -8.71
C ARG A 113 -10.99 8.13 -7.20
N PHE A 114 -9.74 8.23 -6.83
CA PHE A 114 -9.33 8.21 -5.42
C PHE A 114 -9.78 9.48 -4.69
N GLN A 115 -9.69 10.65 -5.33
CA GLN A 115 -10.24 11.90 -4.80
C GLN A 115 -11.72 11.76 -4.45
N GLY A 116 -12.51 11.17 -5.35
CA GLY A 116 -13.93 10.93 -5.10
C GLY A 116 -14.19 10.07 -3.87
N LEU A 117 -13.42 9.00 -3.68
CA LEU A 117 -13.50 8.14 -2.49
C LEU A 117 -13.09 8.89 -1.22
N PHE A 118 -12.02 9.68 -1.28
CA PHE A 118 -11.53 10.45 -0.14
C PHE A 118 -12.55 11.51 0.31
N ASN A 119 -13.08 12.30 -0.63
CA ASN A 119 -14.05 13.35 -0.33
C ASN A 119 -15.40 12.81 0.17
N GLN A 120 -15.70 11.52 -0.11
CA GLN A 120 -16.83 10.78 0.45
C GLN A 120 -16.53 10.15 1.83
N GLY A 121 -15.35 10.31 2.38
CA GLY A 121 -14.93 9.68 3.64
C GLY A 121 -14.70 8.16 3.56
N ARG A 122 -14.51 7.62 2.34
CA ARG A 122 -14.30 6.18 2.08
C ARG A 122 -12.84 5.80 1.90
N ALA A 123 -11.94 6.77 1.93
CA ALA A 123 -10.50 6.58 1.86
C ALA A 123 -9.81 7.47 2.88
N ALA A 124 -8.63 7.05 3.32
CA ALA A 124 -7.76 7.83 4.19
C ALA A 124 -6.33 7.84 3.63
N ILE A 125 -5.60 8.89 3.94
CA ILE A 125 -4.19 9.05 3.57
C ILE A 125 -3.38 9.12 4.86
N VAL A 126 -2.37 8.28 4.98
CA VAL A 126 -1.39 8.32 6.06
C VAL A 126 -0.09 8.87 5.48
N ALA A 127 0.21 10.12 5.80
CA ALA A 127 1.43 10.79 5.37
C ALA A 127 2.57 10.57 6.36
N ASN A 128 3.81 10.74 5.89
CA ASN A 128 5.03 10.60 6.68
C ASN A 128 5.20 9.23 7.36
N ALA A 129 4.55 8.20 6.86
CA ALA A 129 4.82 6.82 7.25
C ALA A 129 6.09 6.34 6.52
N GLY A 130 7.04 5.80 7.26
CA GLY A 130 8.31 5.33 6.70
C GLY A 130 9.05 4.40 7.66
N PRO A 131 10.12 3.74 7.20
CA PRO A 131 10.84 2.74 7.98
C PRO A 131 11.81 3.34 9.02
N LEU A 132 11.93 4.66 9.13
CA LEU A 132 12.82 5.29 10.10
C LEU A 132 12.41 4.96 11.53
N ARG A 133 13.37 4.58 12.37
CA ARG A 133 13.15 4.22 13.78
C ARG A 133 12.92 5.44 14.69
N ALA A 134 13.41 6.61 14.26
CA ALA A 134 13.26 7.88 14.96
C ALA A 134 13.25 9.02 13.94
N PRO A 135 12.67 10.19 14.28
CA PRO A 135 12.83 11.39 13.47
C PRO A 135 14.30 11.67 13.21
N THR A 136 14.67 11.83 11.95
CA THR A 136 16.07 11.94 11.54
C THR A 136 16.22 13.13 10.61
N THR A 137 17.13 14.03 10.93
CA THR A 137 17.46 15.15 10.04
C THR A 137 18.40 14.69 8.92
N ARG A 138 18.53 15.51 7.88
CA ARG A 138 19.44 15.26 6.77
C ARG A 138 20.89 15.17 7.22
N GLU A 139 21.30 16.02 8.18
CA GLU A 139 22.63 16.06 8.77
C GLU A 139 22.91 14.78 9.56
N GLN A 140 21.97 14.37 10.41
CA GLN A 140 22.07 13.13 11.17
C GLN A 140 22.16 11.90 10.25
N PHE A 141 21.36 11.89 9.17
CA PHE A 141 21.41 10.81 8.18
C PHE A 141 22.80 10.74 7.50
N ARG A 142 23.32 11.89 7.06
CA ARG A 142 24.65 11.97 6.40
C ARG A 142 25.78 11.61 7.34
N ALA A 143 25.72 12.08 8.58
CA ALA A 143 26.72 11.77 9.61
C ALA A 143 26.59 10.36 10.20
N ARG A 144 25.51 9.61 9.84
CA ARG A 144 25.18 8.32 10.45
C ARG A 144 25.17 8.35 11.97
N SER A 145 24.77 9.48 12.55
CA SER A 145 24.75 9.70 14.02
C SER A 145 23.51 9.10 14.71
N VAL A 146 22.59 8.56 13.96
CA VAL A 146 21.38 7.86 14.44
C VAL A 146 21.28 6.49 13.79
N PRO A 147 20.61 5.51 14.43
CA PRO A 147 20.36 4.21 13.82
C PRO A 147 19.53 4.32 12.55
N ILE A 148 20.11 3.95 11.42
CA ILE A 148 19.44 3.93 10.12
C ILE A 148 19.04 2.47 9.83
N PRO A 149 17.80 2.21 9.38
CA PRO A 149 17.39 0.88 8.97
C PRO A 149 18.30 0.35 7.84
N PRO A 150 18.67 -0.93 7.84
CA PRO A 150 19.29 -1.55 6.68
C PRO A 150 18.32 -1.48 5.49
N ASP A 151 18.85 -1.47 4.30
CA ASP A 151 18.06 -1.55 3.05
C ASP A 151 17.02 -0.42 2.88
N LEU A 152 17.30 0.78 3.40
CA LEU A 152 16.39 1.92 3.37
C LEU A 152 15.93 2.30 1.95
N TYR A 153 16.73 2.02 0.93
CA TYR A 153 16.46 2.29 -0.48
C TYR A 153 16.36 1.00 -1.31
N SER A 154 16.25 -0.13 -0.66
CA SER A 154 16.01 -1.42 -1.32
C SER A 154 14.54 -1.57 -1.69
N HIS A 155 14.26 -1.88 -2.94
CA HIS A 155 12.92 -2.17 -3.48
C HIS A 155 12.98 -3.09 -4.69
#